data_ebe286bde292ffbb03a359b918f0a07a
#
_entry.id   ebe286bde292ffbb03a359b918f0a07a
#
_cell.length_a   1.000
_cell.length_b   1.000
_cell.length_c   1.000
_cell.angle_alpha   90.00
_cell.angle_beta   90.00
_cell.angle_gamma   90.00
#
_symmetry.space_group_name_H-M   'P 1'
#
loop_
_entity.id
_entity.type
_entity.pdbx_description
1 polymer ?
#
loop_
_entity_poly.entity_id
_entity_poly.type
_entity_poly.pdbx_seq_one_letter_code
_entity_poly.pdbx_strand_id
1 'polypeptide(L)'
;MRLRTGVRGGLAALAGLAVVLAGPAAVPAAGDPTLVDAKAKLEKIEQQQSELGEQWAQVKLQLEQGRQKIATLNSDIATQQRKVDALRTQAQQVALTTYQNRGVDVTVQLVTSADPDAFLSELSTMGRVELNMNSLLQDYQAQQANLADLKRSANDQVTNIAAEERRMSSLHDELDKKLDEGQALVDQLTEQERQRLNDDDAVSRDDVRDSLIDDAAANARVLAAVKYAVSKVKTGQYVWGSEGPNTFDCSGLMVASYRSIGISLPHSSRAQFSVGRPVSRDELKPGDLLFFYNPIHHVGMYIGNGLFVHARNPRNDLEITRLNSYPAYQGARRVIG
;
A
#
# COMPACT_ATOMS: atom_id res chain seq x y z
N MET A 1 -38.99 33.71 -32.84
CA MET A 1 -40.32 34.11 -33.37
C MET A 1 -41.33 33.86 -32.26
N ARG A 2 -41.71 34.91 -31.56
CA ARG A 2 -43.05 35.40 -31.20
C ARG A 2 -43.96 34.36 -30.52
N LEU A 3 -44.27 34.55 -29.19
CA LEU A 3 -45.34 35.36 -28.55
C LEU A 3 -46.72 34.65 -28.66
N ARG A 4 -47.56 34.46 -27.66
CA ARG A 4 -48.25 35.36 -26.73
C ARG A 4 -49.17 34.53 -25.83
N THR A 5 -49.18 34.70 -24.53
CA THR A 5 -50.18 35.42 -23.70
C THR A 5 -51.63 34.96 -23.69
N GLY A 6 -52.23 34.84 -22.50
CA GLY A 6 -53.68 34.85 -22.29
C GLY A 6 -54.08 34.71 -20.82
N VAL A 7 -54.34 35.82 -20.17
CA VAL A 7 -54.91 36.08 -18.84
C VAL A 7 -56.41 36.10 -18.87
N ARG A 8 -57.08 35.76 -17.75
CA ARG A 8 -58.36 36.25 -17.16
C ARG A 8 -59.06 35.12 -16.42
N GLY A 9 -59.37 35.12 -15.14
CA GLY A 9 -60.02 36.23 -14.36
C GLY A 9 -61.39 35.78 -13.94
N GLY A 10 -61.67 35.63 -12.65
CA GLY A 10 -63.03 35.40 -12.17
C GLY A 10 -63.06 35.23 -10.62
N LEU A 11 -63.44 36.29 -9.93
CA LEU A 11 -63.86 36.27 -8.51
C LEU A 11 -65.29 35.73 -8.38
N ALA A 12 -65.56 34.99 -7.25
CA ALA A 12 -66.74 35.17 -6.41
C ALA A 12 -66.78 34.17 -5.29
N ALA A 13 -66.73 34.62 -4.05
CA ALA A 13 -67.80 34.66 -3.04
C ALA A 13 -67.77 33.55 -1.96
N LEU A 14 -67.56 34.04 -0.78
CA LEU A 14 -67.72 33.53 0.58
C LEU A 14 -68.92 32.59 0.86
N ALA A 15 -68.66 31.45 1.55
CA ALA A 15 -69.57 30.88 2.51
C ALA A 15 -68.71 30.12 3.56
N GLY A 16 -68.80 30.57 4.81
CA GLY A 16 -68.12 29.98 5.95
C GLY A 16 -68.71 28.64 6.32
N LEU A 17 -67.83 27.67 6.56
CA LEU A 17 -68.14 26.46 7.33
C LEU A 17 -66.95 26.21 8.21
N ALA A 18 -67.15 26.32 9.53
CA ALA A 18 -66.17 25.93 10.55
C ALA A 18 -66.04 24.42 10.52
N VAL A 19 -65.00 23.89 9.83
CA VAL A 19 -64.60 22.51 9.95
C VAL A 19 -63.49 22.45 10.99
N VAL A 20 -63.77 21.78 12.11
CA VAL A 20 -62.79 21.34 13.09
C VAL A 20 -61.80 20.45 12.34
N LEU A 21 -60.62 20.98 12.00
CA LEU A 21 -59.49 20.24 11.52
C LEU A 21 -58.92 19.44 12.69
N ALA A 22 -59.40 18.19 12.84
CA ALA A 22 -58.58 17.11 13.41
C ALA A 22 -57.37 17.00 12.45
N GLY A 23 -56.22 17.54 12.86
CA GLY A 23 -54.99 17.36 12.14
C GLY A 23 -54.77 15.88 11.87
N PRO A 24 -54.32 15.47 10.69
CA PRO A 24 -53.90 14.12 10.49
C PRO A 24 -52.79 13.83 11.50
N ALA A 25 -53.03 12.88 12.39
CA ALA A 25 -51.93 12.26 13.14
C ALA A 25 -50.90 11.87 12.09
N ALA A 26 -49.74 12.49 12.14
CA ALA A 26 -48.60 12.09 11.31
C ALA A 26 -48.31 10.63 11.66
N VAL A 27 -48.77 9.72 10.77
CA VAL A 27 -48.32 8.35 10.77
C VAL A 27 -46.81 8.49 10.54
N PRO A 28 -45.95 8.01 11.46
CA PRO A 28 -44.52 8.03 11.16
C PRO A 28 -44.35 7.22 9.88
N ALA A 29 -43.80 7.86 8.85
CA ALA A 29 -43.41 7.19 7.62
C ALA A 29 -42.51 6.04 8.04
N ALA A 30 -42.91 4.82 7.70
CA ALA A 30 -42.11 3.64 7.96
C ALA A 30 -40.78 3.84 7.25
N GLY A 31 -39.71 4.13 8.03
CA GLY A 31 -38.39 4.00 7.51
C GLY A 31 -37.35 5.06 7.73
N ASP A 32 -37.58 6.16 8.45
CA ASP A 32 -36.46 7.00 8.85
C ASP A 32 -35.61 6.23 9.88
N PRO A 33 -34.34 5.89 9.53
CA PRO A 33 -33.49 5.20 10.48
C PRO A 33 -33.35 6.08 11.73
N THR A 34 -33.51 5.49 12.92
CA THR A 34 -33.21 6.23 14.14
C THR A 34 -31.74 6.63 14.11
N LEU A 35 -31.36 7.73 14.78
CA LEU A 35 -29.96 8.16 14.87
C LEU A 35 -29.04 7.01 15.31
N VAL A 36 -29.49 6.15 16.21
CA VAL A 36 -28.75 4.95 16.67
C VAL A 36 -28.50 3.98 15.54
N ASP A 37 -29.53 3.68 14.71
CA ASP A 37 -29.41 2.75 13.58
C ASP A 37 -28.50 3.34 12.48
N ALA A 38 -28.60 4.64 12.24
CA ALA A 38 -27.76 5.36 11.29
C ALA A 38 -26.29 5.35 11.75
N LYS A 39 -26.02 5.61 13.04
CA LYS A 39 -24.69 5.54 13.63
C LYS A 39 -24.07 4.14 13.48
N ALA A 40 -24.80 3.10 13.83
CA ALA A 40 -24.33 1.71 13.72
C ALA A 40 -24.03 1.31 12.26
N LYS A 41 -24.86 1.73 11.30
CA LYS A 41 -24.61 1.50 9.87
C LYS A 41 -23.39 2.25 9.38
N LEU A 42 -23.24 3.51 9.79
CA LEU A 42 -22.11 4.36 9.42
C LEU A 42 -20.80 3.78 9.96
N GLU A 43 -20.74 3.38 11.23
CA GLU A 43 -19.56 2.71 11.81
C GLU A 43 -19.19 1.45 11.04
N LYS A 44 -20.15 0.66 10.60
CA LYS A 44 -19.89 -0.54 9.78
C LYS A 44 -19.31 -0.19 8.42
N ILE A 45 -19.84 0.85 7.77
CA ILE A 45 -19.31 1.34 6.47
C ILE A 45 -17.87 1.85 6.66
N GLU A 46 -17.61 2.62 7.71
CA GLU A 46 -16.27 3.15 8.04
C GLU A 46 -15.27 2.03 8.32
N GLN A 47 -15.66 0.97 9.02
CA GLN A 47 -14.81 -0.22 9.21
C GLN A 47 -14.50 -0.91 7.89
N GLN A 48 -15.49 -1.09 7.00
CA GLN A 48 -15.28 -1.67 5.68
C GLN A 48 -14.35 -0.81 4.82
N GLN A 49 -14.53 0.51 4.84
CA GLN A 49 -13.63 1.44 4.16
C GLN A 49 -12.20 1.33 4.69
N SER A 50 -12.00 1.27 6.01
CA SER A 50 -10.68 1.12 6.62
C SER A 50 -10.02 -0.21 6.23
N GLU A 51 -10.76 -1.30 6.18
CA GLU A 51 -10.26 -2.61 5.74
C GLU A 51 -9.86 -2.61 4.25
N LEU A 52 -10.69 -2.05 3.38
CA LEU A 52 -10.39 -1.90 1.96
C LEU A 52 -9.15 -1.01 1.74
N GLY A 53 -9.03 0.08 2.50
CA GLY A 53 -7.86 0.96 2.48
C GLY A 53 -6.58 0.24 2.89
N GLU A 54 -6.63 -0.62 3.90
CA GLU A 54 -5.48 -1.46 4.29
C GLU A 54 -5.12 -2.47 3.20
N GLN A 55 -6.11 -3.11 2.55
CA GLN A 55 -5.85 -4.01 1.43
C GLN A 55 -5.20 -3.26 0.26
N TRP A 56 -5.68 -2.07 -0.06
CA TRP A 56 -5.10 -1.20 -1.07
C TRP A 56 -3.64 -0.83 -0.75
N ALA A 57 -3.36 -0.45 0.51
CA ALA A 57 -2.01 -0.13 0.95
C ALA A 57 -1.06 -1.33 0.83
N GLN A 58 -1.52 -2.54 1.14
CA GLN A 58 -0.75 -3.76 0.96
C GLN A 58 -0.44 -4.06 -0.51
N VAL A 59 -1.43 -3.93 -1.40
CA VAL A 59 -1.22 -4.12 -2.85
C VAL A 59 -0.22 -3.09 -3.38
N LYS A 60 -0.30 -1.83 -2.94
CA LYS A 60 0.65 -0.78 -3.30
C LYS A 60 2.08 -1.16 -2.90
N LEU A 61 2.28 -1.67 -1.68
CA LEU A 61 3.58 -2.12 -1.20
C LEU A 61 4.11 -3.30 -2.03
N GLN A 62 3.26 -4.27 -2.36
CA GLN A 62 3.62 -5.42 -3.20
C GLN A 62 4.01 -4.99 -4.63
N LEU A 63 3.31 -4.01 -5.20
CA LEU A 63 3.66 -3.42 -6.50
C LEU A 63 5.04 -2.76 -6.48
N GLU A 64 5.35 -2.02 -5.43
CA GLU A 64 6.65 -1.38 -5.29
C GLU A 64 7.79 -2.40 -5.18
N GLN A 65 7.63 -3.42 -4.34
CA GLN A 65 8.56 -4.54 -4.21
C GLN A 65 8.70 -5.32 -5.53
N GLY A 66 7.58 -5.54 -6.23
CA GLY A 66 7.57 -6.19 -7.54
C GLY A 66 8.36 -5.43 -8.59
N ARG A 67 8.20 -4.11 -8.65
CA ARG A 67 8.95 -3.23 -9.56
C ARG A 67 10.45 -3.21 -9.26
N GLN A 68 10.85 -3.19 -7.99
CA GLN A 68 12.25 -3.30 -7.58
C GLN A 68 12.84 -4.65 -7.99
N LYS A 69 12.10 -5.73 -7.79
CA LYS A 69 12.53 -7.09 -8.22
C LYS A 69 12.71 -7.18 -9.73
N ILE A 70 11.83 -6.57 -10.53
CA ILE A 70 11.99 -6.48 -12.00
C ILE A 70 13.27 -5.73 -12.37
N ALA A 71 13.58 -4.62 -11.70
CA ALA A 71 14.81 -3.87 -11.96
C ALA A 71 16.06 -4.74 -11.71
N THR A 72 16.08 -5.50 -10.61
CA THR A 72 17.15 -6.45 -10.29
C THR A 72 17.25 -7.56 -11.34
N LEU A 73 16.14 -8.21 -11.67
CA LEU A 73 16.10 -9.27 -12.68
C LEU A 73 16.61 -8.80 -14.06
N ASN A 74 16.24 -7.58 -14.47
CA ASN A 74 16.73 -7.00 -15.73
C ASN A 74 18.23 -6.76 -15.71
N SER A 75 18.82 -6.33 -14.59
CA SER A 75 20.26 -6.20 -14.41
C SER A 75 20.96 -7.57 -14.49
N ASP A 76 20.40 -8.58 -13.85
CA ASP A 76 20.92 -9.94 -13.85
C ASP A 76 20.84 -10.57 -15.26
N ILE A 77 19.72 -10.37 -15.97
CA ILE A 77 19.55 -10.79 -17.36
C ILE A 77 20.61 -10.15 -18.26
N ALA A 78 20.85 -8.85 -18.14
CA ALA A 78 21.87 -8.15 -18.93
C ALA A 78 23.27 -8.69 -18.63
N THR A 79 23.58 -9.01 -17.40
CA THR A 79 24.86 -9.59 -16.99
C THR A 79 25.01 -11.01 -17.51
N GLN A 80 23.98 -11.82 -17.37
CA GLN A 80 23.95 -13.21 -17.85
C GLN A 80 24.02 -13.29 -19.37
N GLN A 81 23.34 -12.38 -20.08
CA GLN A 81 23.42 -12.30 -21.55
C GLN A 81 24.86 -12.05 -22.02
N ARG A 82 25.58 -11.13 -21.36
CA ARG A 82 27.00 -10.87 -21.69
C ARG A 82 27.88 -12.12 -21.50
N LYS A 83 27.64 -12.91 -20.45
CA LYS A 83 28.36 -14.19 -20.24
C LYS A 83 28.09 -15.20 -21.35
N VAL A 84 26.82 -15.37 -21.73
CA VAL A 84 26.40 -16.25 -22.83
C VAL A 84 27.04 -15.81 -24.14
N ASP A 85 27.06 -14.51 -24.45
CA ASP A 85 27.64 -13.97 -25.68
C ASP A 85 29.16 -14.15 -25.71
N ALA A 86 29.86 -13.98 -24.58
CA ALA A 86 31.30 -14.23 -24.46
C ALA A 86 31.64 -15.70 -24.71
N LEU A 87 30.91 -16.62 -24.06
CA LEU A 87 31.10 -18.05 -24.28
C LEU A 87 30.80 -18.49 -25.73
N ARG A 88 29.76 -17.92 -26.34
CA ARG A 88 29.43 -18.14 -27.76
C ARG A 88 30.56 -17.69 -28.66
N THR A 89 31.11 -16.51 -28.44
CA THR A 89 32.24 -15.97 -29.21
C THR A 89 33.47 -16.89 -29.07
N GLN A 90 33.76 -17.33 -27.84
CA GLN A 90 34.87 -18.23 -27.56
C GLN A 90 34.67 -19.60 -28.26
N ALA A 91 33.48 -20.16 -28.20
CA ALA A 91 33.14 -21.41 -28.87
C ALA A 91 33.27 -21.29 -30.41
N GLN A 92 32.85 -20.16 -30.98
CA GLN A 92 33.00 -19.87 -32.41
C GLN A 92 34.50 -19.81 -32.84
N GLN A 93 35.33 -19.15 -32.04
CA GLN A 93 36.76 -19.06 -32.33
C GLN A 93 37.46 -20.42 -32.31
N VAL A 94 37.17 -21.23 -31.27
CA VAL A 94 37.70 -22.58 -31.14
C VAL A 94 37.22 -23.49 -32.30
N ALA A 95 35.93 -23.41 -32.65
CA ALA A 95 35.38 -24.17 -33.78
C ALA A 95 36.02 -23.79 -35.11
N LEU A 96 36.24 -22.49 -35.36
CA LEU A 96 36.89 -22.01 -36.57
C LEU A 96 38.36 -22.50 -36.67
N THR A 97 39.10 -22.38 -35.57
CA THR A 97 40.50 -22.87 -35.50
C THR A 97 40.59 -24.37 -35.73
N THR A 98 39.68 -25.16 -35.10
CA THR A 98 39.60 -26.61 -35.28
C THR A 98 39.25 -27.00 -36.74
N TYR A 99 38.33 -26.24 -37.37
CA TYR A 99 37.97 -26.47 -38.79
C TYR A 99 39.13 -26.17 -39.74
N GLN A 100 39.86 -25.10 -39.53
CA GLN A 100 41.01 -24.69 -40.36
C GLN A 100 42.14 -25.71 -40.25
N ASN A 101 42.33 -26.38 -39.12
CA ASN A 101 43.38 -27.35 -38.88
C ASN A 101 43.03 -28.79 -39.29
N ARG A 102 41.76 -29.07 -39.69
CA ARG A 102 41.31 -30.42 -40.12
C ARG A 102 41.81 -30.90 -41.47
N GLY A 103 42.64 -30.10 -42.17
CA GLY A 103 43.04 -30.38 -43.54
C GLY A 103 44.12 -31.45 -43.73
N VAL A 104 44.66 -32.04 -42.66
CA VAL A 104 45.77 -33.03 -42.80
C VAL A 104 45.41 -34.31 -42.04
N ASP A 105 45.42 -35.41 -42.79
CA ASP A 105 45.20 -36.76 -42.20
C ASP A 105 46.33 -37.08 -41.21
N VAL A 106 45.94 -37.25 -39.92
CA VAL A 106 46.82 -37.52 -38.77
C VAL A 106 47.70 -38.74 -39.04
N THR A 107 47.20 -39.73 -39.78
CA THR A 107 47.94 -40.94 -40.17
C THR A 107 49.05 -40.62 -41.17
N VAL A 108 48.81 -39.71 -42.10
CA VAL A 108 49.82 -39.26 -43.07
C VAL A 108 50.90 -38.44 -42.41
N GLN A 109 50.53 -37.56 -41.47
CA GLN A 109 51.52 -36.77 -40.71
C GLN A 109 52.40 -37.62 -39.81
N LEU A 110 51.87 -38.68 -39.17
CA LEU A 110 52.66 -39.60 -38.35
C LEU A 110 53.76 -40.30 -39.17
N VAL A 111 53.42 -40.76 -40.38
CA VAL A 111 54.32 -41.51 -41.24
C VAL A 111 55.34 -40.60 -41.92
N THR A 112 55.07 -39.33 -42.12
CA THR A 112 55.95 -38.33 -42.77
C THR A 112 56.64 -37.42 -41.79
N SER A 113 56.39 -37.53 -40.48
CA SER A 113 57.03 -36.70 -39.46
C SER A 113 58.50 -37.05 -39.27
N ALA A 114 59.36 -36.05 -39.33
CA ALA A 114 60.77 -36.18 -39.02
C ALA A 114 61.07 -36.29 -37.53
N ASP A 115 60.05 -36.00 -36.64
CA ASP A 115 60.13 -36.03 -35.18
C ASP A 115 58.86 -36.64 -34.59
N PRO A 116 58.81 -37.94 -34.25
CA PRO A 116 57.67 -38.62 -33.69
C PRO A 116 57.28 -38.10 -32.28
N ASP A 117 58.23 -37.59 -31.48
CA ASP A 117 57.94 -37.10 -30.12
C ASP A 117 57.26 -35.76 -30.17
N ALA A 118 57.64 -34.87 -31.08
CA ALA A 118 56.93 -33.62 -31.35
C ALA A 118 55.50 -33.86 -31.81
N PHE A 119 55.28 -34.86 -32.67
CA PHE A 119 53.95 -35.26 -33.15
C PHE A 119 53.04 -35.83 -32.00
N LEU A 120 53.59 -36.65 -31.12
CA LEU A 120 52.85 -37.16 -29.96
C LEU A 120 52.48 -36.06 -28.98
N SER A 121 53.37 -35.07 -28.84
CA SER A 121 53.08 -33.85 -28.05
C SER A 121 51.94 -33.02 -28.65
N GLU A 122 51.88 -32.91 -29.96
CA GLU A 122 50.82 -32.20 -30.69
C GLU A 122 49.48 -32.95 -30.60
N LEU A 123 49.45 -34.29 -30.69
CA LEU A 123 48.31 -35.13 -30.45
C LEU A 123 47.77 -35.01 -29.04
N SER A 124 48.64 -34.93 -28.03
CA SER A 124 48.24 -34.72 -26.64
C SER A 124 47.61 -33.31 -26.45
N THR A 125 48.07 -32.32 -27.18
CA THR A 125 47.55 -30.96 -27.20
C THR A 125 46.14 -30.92 -27.87
N MET A 126 45.96 -31.64 -28.99
CA MET A 126 44.64 -31.82 -29.63
C MET A 126 43.62 -32.46 -28.70
N GLY A 127 43.99 -33.51 -27.95
CA GLY A 127 43.11 -34.15 -26.97
C GLY A 127 42.67 -33.16 -25.84
N ARG A 128 43.59 -32.26 -25.43
CA ARG A 128 43.25 -31.20 -24.46
C ARG A 128 42.30 -30.16 -25.05
N VAL A 129 42.45 -29.80 -26.33
CA VAL A 129 41.53 -28.90 -27.03
C VAL A 129 40.11 -29.48 -27.10
N GLU A 130 39.98 -30.77 -27.35
CA GLU A 130 38.70 -31.46 -27.42
C GLU A 130 37.99 -31.51 -26.04
N LEU A 131 38.75 -31.81 -24.98
CA LEU A 131 38.23 -31.76 -23.60
C LEU A 131 37.79 -30.35 -23.22
N ASN A 132 38.58 -29.32 -23.56
CA ASN A 132 38.25 -27.93 -23.33
C ASN A 132 37.01 -27.48 -24.13
N MET A 133 36.83 -27.97 -25.36
CA MET A 133 35.64 -27.66 -26.15
C MET A 133 34.37 -28.25 -25.52
N ASN A 134 34.42 -29.50 -25.04
CA ASN A 134 33.27 -30.12 -24.37
C ASN A 134 32.90 -29.37 -23.08
N SER A 135 33.89 -28.98 -22.28
CA SER A 135 33.65 -28.15 -21.10
C SER A 135 33.03 -26.78 -21.46
N LEU A 136 33.54 -26.11 -22.47
CA LEU A 136 33.03 -24.83 -22.96
C LEU A 136 31.57 -24.94 -23.45
N LEU A 137 31.21 -26.00 -24.14
CA LEU A 137 29.84 -26.26 -24.59
C LEU A 137 28.90 -26.53 -23.42
N GLN A 138 29.34 -27.30 -22.43
CA GLN A 138 28.57 -27.53 -21.20
C GLN A 138 28.33 -26.21 -20.44
N ASP A 139 29.37 -25.40 -20.27
CA ASP A 139 29.26 -24.11 -19.65
C ASP A 139 28.31 -23.19 -20.42
N TYR A 140 28.41 -23.14 -21.74
CA TYR A 140 27.50 -22.35 -22.58
C TYR A 140 26.05 -22.81 -22.41
N GLN A 141 25.77 -24.10 -22.42
CA GLN A 141 24.42 -24.63 -22.21
C GLN A 141 23.88 -24.31 -20.82
N ALA A 142 24.71 -24.43 -19.78
CA ALA A 142 24.32 -24.08 -18.41
C ALA A 142 24.00 -22.59 -18.28
N GLN A 143 24.85 -21.72 -18.88
CA GLN A 143 24.59 -20.26 -18.83
C GLN A 143 23.37 -19.86 -19.67
N GLN A 144 23.09 -20.56 -20.78
CA GLN A 144 21.84 -20.35 -21.53
C GLN A 144 20.60 -20.77 -20.73
N ALA A 145 20.66 -21.90 -20.02
CA ALA A 145 19.56 -22.33 -19.16
C ALA A 145 19.29 -21.31 -18.05
N ASN A 146 20.34 -20.81 -17.38
CA ASN A 146 20.22 -19.77 -16.38
C ASN A 146 19.59 -18.48 -16.95
N LEU A 147 19.97 -18.08 -18.16
CA LEU A 147 19.40 -16.91 -18.81
C LEU A 147 17.91 -17.10 -19.12
N ALA A 148 17.53 -18.30 -19.57
CA ALA A 148 16.13 -18.63 -19.83
C ALA A 148 15.28 -18.59 -18.53
N ASP A 149 15.83 -19.08 -17.42
CA ASP A 149 15.16 -19.06 -16.12
C ASP A 149 14.99 -17.62 -15.57
N LEU A 150 16.02 -16.77 -15.70
CA LEU A 150 15.92 -15.36 -15.34
C LEU A 150 14.85 -14.63 -16.17
N LYS A 151 14.81 -14.86 -17.48
CA LYS A 151 13.79 -14.29 -18.38
C LYS A 151 12.38 -14.76 -18.02
N ARG A 152 12.23 -16.05 -17.68
CA ARG A 152 10.95 -16.60 -17.19
C ARG A 152 10.52 -15.92 -15.89
N SER A 153 11.40 -15.84 -14.90
CA SER A 153 11.14 -15.19 -13.62
C SER A 153 10.76 -13.72 -13.79
N ALA A 154 11.41 -13.00 -14.72
CA ALA A 154 11.05 -11.62 -15.03
C ALA A 154 9.64 -11.50 -15.64
N ASN A 155 9.30 -12.40 -16.58
CA ASN A 155 7.98 -12.42 -17.21
C ASN A 155 6.87 -12.76 -16.20
N ASP A 156 7.11 -13.74 -15.31
CA ASP A 156 6.18 -14.09 -14.23
C ASP A 156 5.95 -12.90 -13.29
N GLN A 157 7.02 -12.16 -12.97
CA GLN A 157 6.92 -10.96 -12.14
C GLN A 157 6.12 -9.84 -12.83
N VAL A 158 6.28 -9.64 -14.14
CA VAL A 158 5.45 -8.69 -14.93
C VAL A 158 3.97 -9.09 -14.87
N THR A 159 3.69 -10.38 -15.04
CA THR A 159 2.32 -10.90 -14.95
C THR A 159 1.70 -10.68 -13.57
N ASN A 160 2.47 -10.91 -12.50
CA ASN A 160 2.04 -10.65 -11.12
C ASN A 160 1.75 -9.16 -10.89
N ILE A 161 2.64 -8.27 -11.34
CA ILE A 161 2.43 -6.81 -11.26
C ILE A 161 1.12 -6.43 -11.95
N ALA A 162 0.86 -6.92 -13.17
CA ALA A 162 -0.37 -6.61 -13.89
C ALA A 162 -1.64 -7.15 -13.17
N ALA A 163 -1.54 -8.26 -12.44
CA ALA A 163 -2.62 -8.78 -11.63
C ALA A 163 -2.88 -7.89 -10.40
N GLU A 164 -1.82 -7.45 -9.71
CA GLU A 164 -1.93 -6.57 -8.55
C GLU A 164 -2.42 -5.16 -8.94
N GLU A 165 -2.04 -4.64 -10.11
CA GLU A 165 -2.57 -3.37 -10.62
C GLU A 165 -4.08 -3.44 -10.88
N ARG A 166 -4.58 -4.54 -11.44
CA ARG A 166 -6.03 -4.76 -11.61
C ARG A 166 -6.74 -4.85 -10.26
N ARG A 167 -6.15 -5.56 -9.29
CA ARG A 167 -6.69 -5.66 -7.95
C ARG A 167 -6.75 -4.29 -7.26
N MET A 168 -5.72 -3.48 -7.42
CA MET A 168 -5.68 -2.13 -6.87
C MET A 168 -6.80 -1.24 -7.45
N SER A 169 -7.07 -1.33 -8.77
CA SER A 169 -8.19 -0.63 -9.40
C SER A 169 -9.53 -1.09 -8.84
N SER A 170 -9.75 -2.41 -8.71
CA SER A 170 -11.00 -2.94 -8.15
C SER A 170 -11.23 -2.51 -6.69
N LEU A 171 -10.17 -2.46 -5.87
CA LEU A 171 -10.25 -1.97 -4.49
C LEU A 171 -10.59 -0.47 -4.45
N HIS A 172 -10.08 0.32 -5.39
CA HIS A 172 -10.41 1.73 -5.50
C HIS A 172 -11.89 1.94 -5.81
N ASP A 173 -12.41 1.24 -6.81
CA ASP A 173 -13.82 1.30 -7.19
C ASP A 173 -14.75 0.89 -6.03
N GLU A 174 -14.33 -0.11 -5.24
CA GLU A 174 -15.08 -0.56 -4.07
C GLU A 174 -15.03 0.46 -2.92
N LEU A 175 -13.87 1.10 -2.71
CA LEU A 175 -13.71 2.21 -1.76
C LEU A 175 -14.62 3.39 -2.12
N ASP A 176 -14.62 3.82 -3.38
CA ASP A 176 -15.47 4.92 -3.85
C ASP A 176 -16.95 4.61 -3.61
N LYS A 177 -17.38 3.39 -3.94
CA LYS A 177 -18.74 2.94 -3.67
C LYS A 177 -19.09 3.01 -2.18
N LYS A 178 -18.17 2.63 -1.30
CA LYS A 178 -18.38 2.70 0.16
C LYS A 178 -18.40 4.13 0.67
N LEU A 179 -17.65 5.04 0.05
CA LEU A 179 -17.71 6.47 0.34
C LEU A 179 -19.10 7.03 -0.01
N ASP A 180 -19.60 6.72 -1.21
CA ASP A 180 -20.93 7.15 -1.66
C ASP A 180 -22.04 6.60 -0.76
N GLU A 181 -21.95 5.32 -0.35
CA GLU A 181 -22.90 4.71 0.60
C GLU A 181 -22.91 5.44 1.96
N GLY A 182 -21.73 5.76 2.48
CA GLY A 182 -21.58 6.51 3.74
C GLY A 182 -22.13 7.93 3.63
N GLN A 183 -21.80 8.65 2.57
CA GLN A 183 -22.26 10.00 2.31
C GLN A 183 -23.79 10.05 2.16
N ALA A 184 -24.37 9.12 1.38
CA ALA A 184 -25.81 9.04 1.20
C ALA A 184 -26.56 8.80 2.52
N LEU A 185 -25.97 8.04 3.46
CA LEU A 185 -26.54 7.84 4.78
C LEU A 185 -26.49 9.12 5.63
N VAL A 186 -25.37 9.86 5.60
CA VAL A 186 -25.22 11.13 6.30
C VAL A 186 -26.19 12.20 5.75
N ASP A 187 -26.41 12.22 4.43
CA ASP A 187 -27.33 13.16 3.77
C ASP A 187 -28.81 12.94 4.16
N GLN A 188 -29.16 11.73 4.59
CA GLN A 188 -30.50 11.42 5.11
C GLN A 188 -30.73 11.92 6.54
N LEU A 189 -29.68 12.30 7.27
CA LEU A 189 -29.77 12.82 8.63
C LEU A 189 -30.15 14.30 8.64
N THR A 190 -30.94 14.70 9.65
CA THR A 190 -31.18 16.11 9.90
C THR A 190 -29.91 16.82 10.36
N GLU A 191 -29.88 18.14 10.23
CA GLU A 191 -28.73 18.96 10.69
C GLU A 191 -28.44 18.77 12.18
N GLN A 192 -29.48 18.61 13.00
CA GLN A 192 -29.31 18.35 14.45
C GLN A 192 -28.70 16.97 14.73
N GLU A 193 -29.08 15.96 13.95
CA GLU A 193 -28.51 14.62 14.07
C GLU A 193 -27.06 14.58 13.62
N ARG A 194 -26.72 15.29 12.54
CA ARG A 194 -25.33 15.46 12.09
C ARG A 194 -24.46 16.13 13.15
N GLN A 195 -24.95 17.18 13.78
CA GLN A 195 -24.25 17.85 14.87
C GLN A 195 -24.00 16.91 16.06
N ARG A 196 -24.99 16.12 16.49
CA ARG A 196 -24.83 15.15 17.57
C ARG A 196 -23.81 14.06 17.24
N LEU A 197 -23.74 13.59 15.98
CA LEU A 197 -22.70 12.64 15.56
C LEU A 197 -21.30 13.21 15.71
N ASN A 198 -21.11 14.48 15.40
CA ASN A 198 -19.81 15.15 15.49
C ASN A 198 -19.42 15.49 16.94
N ASP A 199 -20.39 15.86 17.79
CA ASP A 199 -20.15 16.24 19.19
C ASP A 199 -19.76 15.03 20.06
N ASP A 200 -20.29 13.84 19.78
CA ASP A 200 -19.97 12.60 20.50
C ASP A 200 -18.47 12.20 20.37
N ASP A 201 -17.80 12.66 19.33
CA ASP A 201 -16.41 12.31 19.03
C ASP A 201 -15.38 13.37 19.50
N ALA A 202 -15.84 14.55 19.96
CA ALA A 202 -14.96 15.68 20.28
C ALA A 202 -14.19 15.53 21.62
N VAL A 203 -12.86 15.60 21.56
CA VAL A 203 -11.98 15.71 22.73
C VAL A 203 -11.65 17.18 23.01
N SER A 204 -11.67 17.57 24.29
CA SER A 204 -11.37 18.94 24.72
C SER A 204 -9.91 19.35 24.38
N ARG A 205 -9.71 20.63 24.02
CA ARG A 205 -8.37 21.18 23.74
C ARG A 205 -7.46 21.18 24.97
N ASP A 206 -8.05 21.28 26.16
CA ASP A 206 -7.30 21.28 27.42
C ASP A 206 -6.76 19.87 27.73
N ASP A 207 -7.55 18.81 27.47
CA ASP A 207 -7.09 17.42 27.58
C ASP A 207 -5.87 17.16 26.68
N VAL A 208 -5.87 17.72 25.47
CA VAL A 208 -4.74 17.55 24.51
C VAL A 208 -3.49 18.29 24.99
N ARG A 209 -3.64 19.51 25.51
CA ARG A 209 -2.50 20.31 26.00
C ARG A 209 -1.84 19.65 27.20
N ASP A 210 -2.63 19.16 28.13
CA ASP A 210 -2.13 18.52 29.35
C ASP A 210 -1.43 17.20 29.04
N SER A 211 -1.93 16.42 28.04
CA SER A 211 -1.28 15.16 27.60
C SER A 211 0.12 15.37 27.01
N LEU A 212 0.37 16.50 26.36
CA LEU A 212 1.68 16.82 25.76
C LEU A 212 2.70 17.35 26.80
N ILE A 213 2.25 17.79 27.98
CA ILE A 213 3.10 18.38 29.01
C ILE A 213 3.55 17.35 30.04
N ASP A 214 2.70 16.39 30.40
CA ASP A 214 2.92 15.48 31.52
C ASP A 214 3.97 14.37 31.27
N ASP A 215 4.35 14.09 30.04
CA ASP A 215 5.28 12.99 29.72
C ASP A 215 6.68 13.52 29.36
N ALA A 216 7.35 14.15 30.35
CA ALA A 216 8.75 14.60 30.23
C ALA A 216 9.77 13.47 30.00
N ALA A 217 9.35 12.21 30.06
CA ALA A 217 10.19 11.04 29.83
C ALA A 217 10.26 10.63 28.34
N ALA A 218 9.50 11.25 27.46
CA ALA A 218 9.59 10.96 26.04
C ALA A 218 10.85 11.60 25.44
N ASN A 219 11.58 10.80 24.65
CA ASN A 219 12.69 11.29 23.84
C ASN A 219 12.23 12.50 23.01
N ALA A 220 12.95 13.65 23.09
CA ALA A 220 12.62 14.89 22.37
C ALA A 220 12.36 14.66 20.86
N ARG A 221 13.03 13.66 20.27
CA ARG A 221 12.84 13.25 18.89
C ARG A 221 11.46 12.65 18.64
N VAL A 222 10.96 11.80 19.56
CA VAL A 222 9.62 11.21 19.48
C VAL A 222 8.55 12.29 19.65
N LEU A 223 8.75 13.21 20.61
CA LEU A 223 7.85 14.33 20.80
C LEU A 223 7.70 15.22 19.55
N ALA A 224 8.74 15.34 18.72
CA ALA A 224 8.64 16.04 17.45
C ALA A 224 7.70 15.33 16.47
N ALA A 225 7.72 13.99 16.40
CA ALA A 225 6.77 13.21 15.59
C ALA A 225 5.33 13.35 16.11
N VAL A 226 5.12 13.30 17.44
CA VAL A 226 3.82 13.52 18.07
C VAL A 226 3.29 14.92 17.74
N LYS A 227 4.11 15.95 17.92
CA LYS A 227 3.74 17.36 17.59
C LYS A 227 3.39 17.50 16.10
N TYR A 228 4.12 16.83 15.22
CA TYR A 228 3.78 16.81 13.80
C TYR A 228 2.37 16.25 13.58
N ALA A 229 2.08 15.05 14.11
CA ALA A 229 0.76 14.42 13.96
C ALA A 229 -0.37 15.31 14.51
N VAL A 230 -0.21 15.82 15.72
CA VAL A 230 -1.19 16.70 16.38
C VAL A 230 -1.39 18.00 15.60
N SER A 231 -0.33 18.58 15.02
CA SER A 231 -0.45 19.81 14.22
C SER A 231 -1.33 19.65 12.98
N LYS A 232 -1.49 18.40 12.49
CA LYS A 232 -2.28 18.11 11.30
C LYS A 232 -3.79 17.95 11.57
N VAL A 233 -4.19 17.76 12.82
CA VAL A 233 -5.60 17.54 13.19
C VAL A 233 -6.57 18.61 12.68
N LYS A 234 -6.13 19.87 12.54
CA LYS A 234 -7.00 20.97 12.09
C LYS A 234 -6.94 21.26 10.59
N THR A 235 -5.91 20.79 9.93
CA THR A 235 -5.59 21.20 8.55
C THR A 235 -5.45 20.04 7.60
N GLY A 236 -5.28 18.85 8.13
CA GLY A 236 -5.15 17.62 7.34
C GLY A 236 -6.52 17.07 6.98
N GLN A 237 -6.61 16.49 5.79
CA GLN A 237 -7.80 15.80 5.30
C GLN A 237 -7.51 14.31 5.18
N TYR A 238 -8.54 13.49 5.37
CA TYR A 238 -8.43 12.07 5.12
C TYR A 238 -8.51 11.77 3.63
N VAL A 239 -7.47 11.16 3.09
CA VAL A 239 -7.46 10.65 1.71
C VAL A 239 -6.76 9.30 1.68
N TRP A 240 -7.43 8.29 1.16
CA TRP A 240 -6.90 6.93 1.01
C TRP A 240 -5.56 6.90 0.29
N GLY A 241 -4.60 6.14 0.85
CA GLY A 241 -3.27 5.96 0.29
C GLY A 241 -2.39 7.21 0.29
N SER A 242 -2.78 8.25 1.03
CA SER A 242 -2.02 9.50 1.14
C SER A 242 -1.18 9.54 2.41
N GLU A 243 0.05 10.06 2.29
CA GLU A 243 1.04 10.17 3.37
C GLU A 243 1.61 11.60 3.51
N GLY A 244 0.74 12.60 3.29
CA GLY A 244 1.06 14.01 3.48
C GLY A 244 1.44 14.78 2.20
N PRO A 245 1.72 16.07 2.33
CA PRO A 245 1.85 16.84 3.58
C PRO A 245 0.53 17.35 4.19
N ASN A 246 -0.60 17.31 3.44
CA ASN A 246 -1.89 17.86 3.88
C ASN A 246 -3.02 16.84 3.84
N THR A 247 -2.82 15.70 3.19
CA THR A 247 -3.76 14.61 3.10
C THR A 247 -3.12 13.33 3.65
N PHE A 248 -3.88 12.51 4.38
CA PHE A 248 -3.36 11.33 5.06
C PHE A 248 -4.43 10.25 5.15
N ASP A 249 -4.05 8.98 5.04
CA ASP A 249 -4.78 7.89 5.66
C ASP A 249 -4.20 7.56 7.05
N CYS A 250 -4.78 6.58 7.75
CA CYS A 250 -4.36 6.23 9.11
C CYS A 250 -2.87 5.87 9.20
N SER A 251 -2.39 4.99 8.34
CA SER A 251 -0.98 4.56 8.28
C SER A 251 -0.08 5.62 7.67
N GLY A 252 -0.58 6.41 6.73
CA GLY A 252 0.14 7.52 6.09
C GLY A 252 0.44 8.68 7.04
N LEU A 253 -0.46 8.98 7.97
CA LEU A 253 -0.19 9.95 9.04
C LEU A 253 0.99 9.48 9.92
N MET A 254 1.06 8.18 10.23
CA MET A 254 2.17 7.60 10.99
C MET A 254 3.48 7.68 10.18
N VAL A 255 3.44 7.32 8.89
CA VAL A 255 4.58 7.46 7.96
C VAL A 255 5.10 8.90 7.95
N ALA A 256 4.23 9.88 7.75
CA ALA A 256 4.63 11.29 7.70
C ALA A 256 5.21 11.78 9.02
N SER A 257 4.60 11.40 10.14
CA SER A 257 5.04 11.79 11.49
C SER A 257 6.43 11.25 11.80
N TYR A 258 6.69 9.99 11.54
CA TYR A 258 8.00 9.38 11.76
C TYR A 258 9.04 9.82 10.72
N ARG A 259 8.63 10.07 9.47
CA ARG A 259 9.50 10.64 8.44
C ARG A 259 10.01 12.03 8.82
N SER A 260 9.19 12.84 9.53
CA SER A 260 9.60 14.17 10.01
C SER A 260 10.80 14.14 10.96
N ILE A 261 11.05 12.99 11.57
CA ILE A 261 12.20 12.73 12.45
C ILE A 261 13.24 11.76 11.84
N GLY A 262 13.17 11.53 10.52
CA GLY A 262 14.12 10.70 9.77
C GLY A 262 13.96 9.19 9.96
N ILE A 263 12.75 8.72 10.27
CA ILE A 263 12.42 7.30 10.38
C ILE A 263 11.41 6.92 9.31
N SER A 264 11.70 5.85 8.57
CA SER A 264 10.81 5.30 7.56
C SER A 264 9.93 4.20 8.15
N LEU A 265 8.64 4.28 7.89
CA LEU A 265 7.66 3.24 8.19
C LEU A 265 7.03 2.72 6.90
N PRO A 266 6.60 1.46 6.85
CA PRO A 266 5.80 0.97 5.73
C PRO A 266 4.41 1.65 5.74
N HIS A 267 3.86 1.91 4.55
CA HIS A 267 2.53 2.52 4.40
C HIS A 267 1.44 1.44 4.42
N SER A 268 1.26 0.80 5.56
CA SER A 268 0.22 -0.20 5.85
C SER A 268 0.19 -0.39 7.36
N SER A 269 -0.98 -0.31 7.99
CA SER A 269 -1.15 -0.50 9.43
C SER A 269 -0.73 -1.90 9.87
N ARG A 270 -1.05 -2.92 9.09
CA ARG A 270 -0.64 -4.31 9.33
C ARG A 270 0.88 -4.49 9.26
N ALA A 271 1.54 -3.87 8.30
CA ALA A 271 3.00 -3.91 8.21
C ALA A 271 3.65 -3.11 9.35
N GLN A 272 3.08 -1.97 9.75
CA GLN A 272 3.54 -1.19 10.90
C GLN A 272 3.42 -1.97 12.23
N PHE A 273 2.43 -2.86 12.36
CA PHE A 273 2.32 -3.74 13.53
C PHE A 273 3.50 -4.69 13.72
N SER A 274 4.29 -4.90 12.69
CA SER A 274 5.53 -5.70 12.74
C SER A 274 6.78 -4.86 13.01
N VAL A 275 6.65 -3.53 13.13
CA VAL A 275 7.78 -2.61 13.35
C VAL A 275 7.94 -2.32 14.84
N GLY A 276 9.20 -2.27 15.31
CA GLY A 276 9.52 -1.96 16.71
C GLY A 276 9.20 -3.10 17.68
N ARG A 277 9.19 -2.79 18.98
CA ARG A 277 8.88 -3.75 20.03
C ARG A 277 7.43 -3.64 20.50
N PRO A 278 6.81 -4.75 20.94
CA PRO A 278 5.49 -4.70 21.55
C PRO A 278 5.52 -3.91 22.86
N VAL A 279 4.40 -3.25 23.17
CA VAL A 279 4.23 -2.47 24.41
C VAL A 279 2.90 -2.87 25.04
N SER A 280 2.89 -3.12 26.34
CA SER A 280 1.66 -3.34 27.11
C SER A 280 0.89 -2.03 27.28
N ARG A 281 -0.43 -2.14 27.54
CA ARG A 281 -1.31 -0.96 27.61
C ARG A 281 -0.95 -0.01 28.75
N ASP A 282 -0.44 -0.53 29.84
CA ASP A 282 0.01 0.18 31.05
C ASP A 282 1.39 0.83 30.89
N GLU A 283 2.16 0.42 29.88
CA GLU A 283 3.48 0.99 29.56
C GLU A 283 3.47 1.98 28.39
N LEU A 284 2.28 2.38 27.92
CA LEU A 284 2.14 3.29 26.78
C LEU A 284 2.82 4.64 27.05
N LYS A 285 3.58 5.12 26.05
CA LYS A 285 4.25 6.44 26.05
C LYS A 285 3.93 7.20 24.77
N PRO A 286 3.92 8.53 24.79
CA PRO A 286 3.77 9.32 23.57
C PRO A 286 4.69 8.85 22.45
N GLY A 287 4.11 8.69 21.24
CA GLY A 287 4.78 8.14 20.07
C GLY A 287 4.53 6.66 19.84
N ASP A 288 4.04 5.88 20.82
CA ASP A 288 3.69 4.49 20.59
C ASP A 288 2.55 4.41 19.54
N LEU A 289 2.68 3.48 18.59
CA LEU A 289 1.65 3.20 17.61
C LEU A 289 0.61 2.25 18.20
N LEU A 290 -0.65 2.62 18.12
CA LEU A 290 -1.80 1.86 18.59
C LEU A 290 -2.52 1.22 17.41
N PHE A 291 -2.84 -0.05 17.51
CA PHE A 291 -3.43 -0.83 16.43
C PHE A 291 -4.79 -1.38 16.80
N PHE A 292 -5.70 -1.37 15.84
CA PHE A 292 -7.11 -1.67 16.05
C PHE A 292 -7.64 -2.65 15.00
N TYR A 293 -8.69 -3.38 15.41
CA TYR A 293 -9.43 -4.39 14.66
C TYR A 293 -8.66 -5.68 14.38
N ASN A 294 -9.42 -6.75 14.09
CA ASN A 294 -8.86 -8.05 13.72
C ASN A 294 -9.60 -8.58 12.47
N PRO A 295 -8.94 -8.69 11.31
CA PRO A 295 -7.53 -8.35 11.07
C PRO A 295 -7.24 -6.86 11.24
N ILE A 296 -5.96 -6.51 11.59
CA ILE A 296 -5.54 -5.11 11.78
C ILE A 296 -5.73 -4.34 10.48
N HIS A 297 -6.45 -3.20 10.57
CA HIS A 297 -6.68 -2.28 9.45
C HIS A 297 -6.76 -0.80 9.86
N HIS A 298 -6.44 -0.48 11.11
CA HIS A 298 -6.37 0.89 11.59
C HIS A 298 -5.22 1.10 12.56
N VAL A 299 -4.63 2.31 12.54
CA VAL A 299 -3.52 2.71 13.40
C VAL A 299 -3.64 4.18 13.81
N GLY A 300 -3.20 4.49 15.02
CA GLY A 300 -3.02 5.84 15.52
C GLY A 300 -1.77 5.95 16.38
N MET A 301 -1.42 7.16 16.80
CA MET A 301 -0.26 7.45 17.63
C MET A 301 -0.71 7.89 19.03
N TYR A 302 -0.27 7.20 20.06
CA TYR A 302 -0.52 7.59 21.44
C TYR A 302 0.16 8.93 21.75
N ILE A 303 -0.55 9.83 22.43
CA ILE A 303 -0.07 11.18 22.74
C ILE A 303 -0.01 11.47 24.25
N GLY A 304 -0.34 10.47 25.10
CA GLY A 304 -0.39 10.62 26.56
C GLY A 304 -1.83 10.65 27.10
N ASN A 305 -2.00 10.49 28.42
CA ASN A 305 -3.27 10.63 29.15
C ASN A 305 -4.46 9.84 28.56
N GLY A 306 -4.18 8.66 27.97
CA GLY A 306 -5.21 7.83 27.34
C GLY A 306 -5.74 8.39 26.02
N LEU A 307 -5.05 9.35 25.41
CA LEU A 307 -5.39 9.96 24.14
C LEU A 307 -4.49 9.45 23.00
N PHE A 308 -5.03 9.42 21.80
CA PHE A 308 -4.26 9.14 20.58
C PHE A 308 -4.75 9.99 19.41
N VAL A 309 -3.84 10.29 18.50
CA VAL A 309 -4.13 11.00 17.25
C VAL A 309 -4.16 10.01 16.09
N HIS A 310 -5.13 10.15 15.20
CA HIS A 310 -5.27 9.33 14.00
C HIS A 310 -5.96 10.08 12.86
N ALA A 311 -5.74 9.64 11.64
CA ALA A 311 -6.60 9.94 10.51
C ALA A 311 -7.72 8.90 10.51
N ARG A 312 -8.94 9.31 10.87
CA ARG A 312 -10.03 8.39 11.17
C ARG A 312 -10.71 7.85 9.92
N ASN A 313 -11.32 8.73 9.17
CA ASN A 313 -12.08 8.43 7.96
C ASN A 313 -12.39 9.73 7.19
N PRO A 314 -12.93 9.68 5.96
CA PRO A 314 -13.23 10.87 5.15
C PRO A 314 -14.25 11.84 5.76
N ARG A 315 -15.08 11.40 6.69
CA ARG A 315 -16.07 12.25 7.38
C ARG A 315 -15.46 13.05 8.53
N ASN A 316 -14.59 12.42 9.31
CA ASN A 316 -14.00 13.00 10.53
C ASN A 316 -12.60 13.57 10.30
N ASP A 317 -12.00 13.29 9.13
CA ASP A 317 -10.62 13.67 8.82
C ASP A 317 -9.62 13.18 9.89
N LEU A 318 -8.83 14.07 10.45
CA LEU A 318 -7.86 13.76 11.50
C LEU A 318 -8.40 14.24 12.84
N GLU A 319 -8.36 13.36 13.83
CA GLU A 319 -8.87 13.69 15.18
C GLU A 319 -8.00 13.13 16.30
N ILE A 320 -8.31 13.57 17.51
CA ILE A 320 -7.75 13.01 18.74
C ILE A 320 -8.90 12.35 19.50
N THR A 321 -8.70 11.07 19.84
CA THR A 321 -9.73 10.23 20.45
C THR A 321 -9.22 9.61 21.75
N ARG A 322 -10.14 9.32 22.70
CA ARG A 322 -9.82 8.57 23.91
C ARG A 322 -9.68 7.08 23.59
N LEU A 323 -8.55 6.47 23.98
CA LEU A 323 -8.27 5.05 23.74
C LEU A 323 -9.35 4.13 24.34
N ASN A 324 -9.94 4.53 25.48
CA ASN A 324 -10.98 3.72 26.15
C ASN A 324 -12.34 3.74 25.43
N SER A 325 -12.60 4.75 24.62
CA SER A 325 -13.83 4.88 23.83
C SER A 325 -13.70 4.35 22.41
N TYR A 326 -12.49 4.01 21.96
CA TYR A 326 -12.27 3.50 20.61
C TYR A 326 -12.26 1.96 20.61
N PRO A 327 -13.03 1.32 19.72
CA PRO A 327 -13.24 -0.12 19.74
C PRO A 327 -12.04 -0.94 19.27
N ALA A 328 -12.05 -2.23 19.59
CA ALA A 328 -11.24 -3.26 18.97
C ALA A 328 -9.71 -3.07 19.04
N TYR A 329 -9.20 -2.46 20.14
CA TYR A 329 -7.75 -2.36 20.39
C TYR A 329 -7.07 -3.74 20.38
N GLN A 330 -5.99 -3.88 19.61
CA GLN A 330 -5.23 -5.12 19.43
C GLN A 330 -3.83 -5.10 20.07
N GLY A 331 -3.27 -3.94 20.28
CA GLY A 331 -1.92 -3.81 20.85
C GLY A 331 -1.22 -2.53 20.43
N ALA A 332 0.01 -2.37 20.93
CA ALA A 332 0.85 -1.24 20.62
C ALA A 332 2.27 -1.64 20.22
N ARG A 333 2.96 -0.75 19.49
CA ARG A 333 4.35 -0.88 19.08
C ARG A 333 5.13 0.39 19.39
N ARG A 334 6.30 0.25 20.00
CA ARG A 334 7.27 1.32 20.17
C ARG A 334 8.33 1.22 19.09
N VAL A 335 8.34 2.21 18.20
CA VAL A 335 9.25 2.27 17.05
C VAL A 335 10.66 2.70 17.49
N ILE A 336 10.72 3.61 18.44
CA ILE A 336 11.97 4.09 19.08
C ILE A 336 11.81 4.00 20.59
N GLY A 337 12.80 3.52 21.25
CA GLY A 337 12.79 3.42 22.72
C GLY A 337 14.15 3.34 23.30
#